data_51f8b23255236204d8aa5121fb434632
#
_entry.id   51f8b23255236204d8aa5121fb434632
#
_cell.length_a   1.000
_cell.length_b   1.000
_cell.length_c   1.000
_cell.angle_alpha   90.00
_cell.angle_beta   90.00
_cell.angle_gamma   90.00
#
_symmetry.space_group_name_H-M   'P 1'
#
loop_
_entity.id
_entity.type
_entity.pdbx_description
1 polymer ?
#
loop_
_entity_poly.entity_id
_entity_poly.type
_entity_poly.pdbx_seq_one_letter_code
_entity_poly.pdbx_strand_id
1 'polypeptide(L)'
;IWSGKVLGVSGWLGAFEVEWQQENPIDLEICTRCNGCVRACPEGAIDFSYQIDLDKCKAHRECVKACGAIGAVDFARAATARKENFDLVLDLSREPLIRLHDAPQGYLAPGDDPLEQALAVHKLLGLVGEFTKPRFTQYRERICAHGRSGKTGCTQCLDVCSTGAIRADGDHVRVEPHLCTGCGGCATVCPSGAMTYAYPRMPDLGMRLKTMLATYLEAGGHDACILVHDAEAGRDQLRALGRRAGFGERGLGRKGAGRGLPARAIPFECFHIASIGMDFLLGAVAYGASQVRVLATGREAEGYVAALREQMSFANTILHGLGYEGEHFAVIEAQALEQALWQLAPARTVGKPATFNLSADKRTSLDFAFDFFFKDTTKKTQEIDLPPGAPFGALTVNKDTCTLCKACIGACPEAALLDSPEAPQLRFIERNCVQCGLCVTTCPEDAIRLVPRLLLTAQAKEPVTLNEAEPFNCVRCGKPFGTKKMVDNMTGRLGTHSMFATGGALKRLQMCGECRVIDMASSKNEPSILDYTGRK
;
A
#
# COMPACT_ATOMS: atom_id res chain seq x y z
N ILE A 1 35.73 -10.15 15.62
CA ILE A 1 34.99 -9.15 16.43
C ILE A 1 35.39 -7.79 15.91
N TRP A 2 34.40 -7.01 15.52
CA TRP A 2 34.58 -5.62 15.11
C TRP A 2 34.12 -4.69 16.24
N SER A 3 34.76 -3.56 16.40
CA SER A 3 34.37 -2.54 17.36
C SER A 3 33.97 -1.26 16.65
N GLY A 4 33.03 -0.55 17.21
CA GLY A 4 32.57 0.71 16.65
C GLY A 4 31.09 0.96 16.88
N LYS A 5 30.59 2.04 16.32
CA LYS A 5 29.20 2.43 16.38
C LYS A 5 28.49 1.94 15.13
N VAL A 6 27.43 1.13 15.29
CA VAL A 6 26.55 0.75 14.17
C VAL A 6 25.79 1.99 13.70
N LEU A 7 25.87 2.28 12.40
CA LEU A 7 25.21 3.40 11.74
C LEU A 7 23.85 3.02 11.16
N GLY A 8 23.73 1.78 10.69
CA GLY A 8 22.49 1.28 10.14
C GLY A 8 22.52 -0.21 9.84
N VAL A 9 21.31 -0.78 9.77
CA VAL A 9 21.04 -2.14 9.31
C VAL A 9 19.91 -2.07 8.30
N SER A 10 20.07 -2.72 7.16
CA SER A 10 19.03 -2.82 6.12
C SER A 10 19.10 -4.19 5.46
N GLY A 11 18.05 -4.56 4.71
CA GLY A 11 18.01 -5.85 4.00
C GLY A 11 17.03 -6.85 4.59
N TRP A 12 17.29 -8.13 4.37
CA TRP A 12 16.39 -9.24 4.71
C TRP A 12 17.18 -10.52 4.98
N LEU A 13 16.49 -11.58 5.39
CA LEU A 13 17.06 -12.89 5.66
C LEU A 13 17.97 -13.35 4.50
N GLY A 14 19.24 -13.62 4.80
CA GLY A 14 20.27 -14.00 3.84
C GLY A 14 20.96 -12.82 3.12
N ALA A 15 20.55 -11.57 3.39
CA ALA A 15 21.11 -10.39 2.72
C ALA A 15 20.95 -9.12 3.57
N PHE A 16 21.24 -9.19 4.85
CA PHE A 16 21.33 -7.99 5.69
C PHE A 16 22.64 -7.28 5.43
N GLU A 17 22.56 -5.99 5.24
CA GLU A 17 23.70 -5.11 5.12
C GLU A 17 23.81 -4.30 6.41
N VAL A 18 24.95 -4.43 7.09
CA VAL A 18 25.27 -3.69 8.31
C VAL A 18 26.38 -2.70 8.02
N GLU A 19 26.13 -1.45 8.34
CA GLU A 19 27.10 -0.36 8.23
C GLU A 19 27.48 0.11 9.63
N TRP A 20 28.79 0.18 9.91
CA TRP A 20 29.29 0.70 11.17
C TRP A 20 30.57 1.53 10.97
N GLN A 21 30.76 2.43 11.89
CA GLN A 21 31.96 3.22 11.97
C GLN A 21 32.92 2.59 13.01
N GLN A 22 34.03 2.11 12.56
CA GLN A 22 35.05 1.55 13.44
C GLN A 22 35.80 2.70 14.12
N GLU A 23 35.65 2.81 15.44
CA GLU A 23 36.20 3.91 16.24
C GLU A 23 37.14 3.42 17.37
N ASN A 24 37.44 2.11 17.45
CA ASN A 24 38.27 1.60 18.53
C ASN A 24 39.70 2.12 18.40
N PRO A 25 40.19 2.89 19.40
CA PRO A 25 41.59 3.33 19.43
C PRO A 25 42.59 2.17 19.53
N ILE A 26 42.14 0.96 19.90
CA ILE A 26 43.03 -0.22 19.96
C ILE A 26 42.99 -0.95 18.62
N ASP A 27 44.11 -1.08 17.97
CA ASP A 27 44.27 -1.90 16.78
C ASP A 27 44.35 -3.37 17.17
N LEU A 28 43.30 -4.13 16.91
CA LEU A 28 43.18 -5.54 17.26
C LEU A 28 44.04 -6.46 16.39
N GLU A 29 44.56 -5.96 15.24
CA GLU A 29 45.45 -6.73 14.36
C GLU A 29 46.88 -6.78 14.89
N ILE A 30 47.36 -5.70 15.53
CA ILE A 30 48.68 -5.63 16.13
C ILE A 30 48.68 -5.83 17.65
N CYS A 31 47.49 -5.84 18.27
CA CYS A 31 47.35 -6.04 19.72
C CYS A 31 47.73 -7.45 20.14
N THR A 32 48.72 -7.58 21.02
CA THR A 32 49.18 -8.86 21.56
C THR A 32 48.33 -9.41 22.70
N ARG A 33 47.26 -8.69 23.10
CA ARG A 33 46.35 -9.06 24.19
C ARG A 33 47.05 -9.28 25.55
N CYS A 34 48.07 -8.52 25.83
CA CYS A 34 48.88 -8.61 27.06
C CYS A 34 48.19 -8.08 28.32
N ASN A 35 46.96 -7.52 28.19
CA ASN A 35 46.17 -6.91 29.26
C ASN A 35 46.82 -5.69 29.93
N GLY A 36 47.91 -5.15 29.39
CA GLY A 36 48.59 -3.97 29.95
C GLY A 36 47.67 -2.76 30.00
N CYS A 37 46.95 -2.46 28.90
CA CYS A 37 46.02 -1.35 28.80
C CYS A 37 44.77 -1.52 29.71
N VAL A 38 44.29 -2.75 29.88
CA VAL A 38 43.16 -3.06 30.78
C VAL A 38 43.50 -2.74 32.23
N ARG A 39 44.69 -3.19 32.67
CA ARG A 39 45.18 -2.93 34.07
C ARG A 39 45.55 -1.48 34.31
N ALA A 40 45.99 -0.77 33.28
CA ALA A 40 46.44 0.61 33.40
C ALA A 40 45.32 1.63 33.34
N CYS A 41 44.11 1.25 32.95
CA CYS A 41 42.99 2.17 32.82
C CYS A 41 42.36 2.47 34.19
N PRO A 42 42.46 3.71 34.73
CA PRO A 42 41.90 4.01 36.06
C PRO A 42 40.36 4.04 36.07
N GLU A 43 39.72 4.28 34.93
CA GLU A 43 38.27 4.33 34.81
C GLU A 43 37.65 2.96 34.48
N GLY A 44 38.45 1.91 34.29
CA GLY A 44 37.95 0.61 33.84
C GLY A 44 37.25 0.67 32.48
N ALA A 45 37.60 1.64 31.63
CA ALA A 45 37.01 1.86 30.32
C ALA A 45 37.51 0.86 29.25
N ILE A 46 38.40 -0.09 29.61
CA ILE A 46 38.90 -1.12 28.70
C ILE A 46 38.72 -2.47 29.37
N ASP A 47 38.00 -3.35 28.75
CA ASP A 47 37.76 -4.73 29.19
C ASP A 47 38.55 -5.76 28.36
N PHE A 48 38.29 -7.05 28.56
CA PHE A 48 38.92 -8.14 27.83
C PHE A 48 38.50 -8.28 26.37
N SER A 49 37.52 -7.44 25.89
CA SER A 49 37.25 -7.30 24.47
C SER A 49 38.27 -6.45 23.74
N TYR A 50 39.14 -5.76 24.49
CA TYR A 50 40.16 -4.80 24.00
C TYR A 50 39.52 -3.66 23.19
N GLN A 51 38.36 -3.20 23.67
CA GLN A 51 37.70 -2.01 23.18
C GLN A 51 37.76 -0.92 24.25
N ILE A 52 37.76 0.33 23.81
CA ILE A 52 37.70 1.47 24.73
C ILE A 52 36.28 1.99 24.72
N ASP A 53 35.60 1.90 25.87
CA ASP A 53 34.35 2.57 26.13
C ASP A 53 34.63 4.08 26.20
N LEU A 54 34.30 4.79 25.10
CA LEU A 54 34.59 6.22 24.96
C LEU A 54 33.74 7.07 25.90
N ASP A 55 32.60 6.58 26.37
CA ASP A 55 31.73 7.29 27.34
C ASP A 55 32.35 7.26 28.76
N LYS A 56 33.03 6.17 29.11
CA LYS A 56 33.79 6.05 30.38
C LYS A 56 35.15 6.65 30.32
N CYS A 57 35.76 6.74 29.14
CA CYS A 57 37.13 7.16 28.95
C CYS A 57 37.32 8.66 29.24
N LYS A 58 38.13 9.01 30.25
CA LYS A 58 38.49 10.40 30.56
C LYS A 58 39.85 10.82 29.95
N ALA A 59 40.30 10.10 28.94
CA ALA A 59 41.49 10.42 28.17
C ALA A 59 42.82 10.54 28.95
N HIS A 60 42.99 9.77 30.05
CA HIS A 60 44.24 9.75 30.85
C HIS A 60 45.46 9.27 30.06
N ARG A 61 45.28 8.52 28.99
CA ARG A 61 46.33 7.98 28.11
C ARG A 61 47.31 7.01 28.78
N GLU A 62 47.04 6.51 29.99
CA GLU A 62 47.85 5.49 30.66
C GLU A 62 47.89 4.16 29.87
N CYS A 63 46.78 3.85 29.16
CA CYS A 63 46.72 2.71 28.25
C CYS A 63 47.72 2.81 27.09
N VAL A 64 47.98 4.01 26.57
CA VAL A 64 48.96 4.25 25.51
C VAL A 64 50.37 3.97 26.04
N LYS A 65 50.70 4.50 27.26
CA LYS A 65 51.99 4.26 27.92
C LYS A 65 52.20 2.77 28.22
N ALA A 66 51.18 2.10 28.72
CA ALA A 66 51.24 0.67 29.02
C ALA A 66 51.36 -0.22 27.77
N CYS A 67 50.86 0.23 26.61
CA CYS A 67 51.03 -0.46 25.33
C CYS A 67 52.47 -0.34 24.80
N GLY A 68 53.14 0.77 25.11
CA GLY A 68 54.56 1.00 24.83
C GLY A 68 54.98 0.75 23.37
N ALA A 69 56.00 -0.06 23.18
CA ALA A 69 56.59 -0.34 21.86
C ALA A 69 55.66 -1.13 20.91
N ILE A 70 54.57 -1.76 21.40
CA ILE A 70 53.59 -2.46 20.57
C ILE A 70 52.78 -1.46 19.74
N GLY A 71 52.47 -0.27 20.32
CA GLY A 71 51.79 0.83 19.61
C GLY A 71 50.35 0.52 19.19
N ALA A 72 49.74 -0.52 19.78
CA ALA A 72 48.37 -0.93 19.40
C ALA A 72 47.30 0.07 19.86
N VAL A 73 47.59 0.95 20.83
CA VAL A 73 46.64 1.96 21.33
C VAL A 73 47.00 3.32 20.74
N ASP A 74 46.20 3.72 19.73
CA ASP A 74 46.37 5.01 19.05
C ASP A 74 45.01 5.73 18.95
N PHE A 75 44.84 6.82 19.67
CA PHE A 75 43.64 7.66 19.64
C PHE A 75 43.58 8.62 18.44
N ALA A 76 44.63 8.71 17.65
CA ALA A 76 44.64 9.47 16.40
C ALA A 76 44.19 8.60 15.20
N ARG A 77 43.96 7.31 15.43
CA ARG A 77 43.50 6.39 14.41
C ARG A 77 42.17 6.91 13.81
N ALA A 78 42.19 7.11 12.49
CA ALA A 78 41.00 7.59 11.79
C ALA A 78 39.85 6.58 11.87
N ALA A 79 38.65 7.08 12.14
CA ALA A 79 37.44 6.29 12.07
C ALA A 79 37.23 5.78 10.63
N THR A 80 37.02 4.50 10.47
CA THR A 80 36.79 3.86 9.16
C THR A 80 35.38 3.35 9.08
N ALA A 81 34.61 3.82 8.08
CA ALA A 81 33.31 3.24 7.77
C ALA A 81 33.49 1.85 7.14
N ARG A 82 32.77 0.88 7.67
CA ARG A 82 32.76 -0.50 7.17
C ARG A 82 31.33 -0.90 6.84
N LYS A 83 31.19 -1.78 5.84
CA LYS A 83 29.93 -2.29 5.35
C LYS A 83 30.10 -3.75 4.98
N GLU A 84 29.33 -4.63 5.59
CA GLU A 84 29.38 -6.07 5.34
C GLU A 84 27.97 -6.67 5.31
N ASN A 85 27.86 -7.82 4.64
CA ASN A 85 26.61 -8.56 4.52
C ASN A 85 26.57 -9.72 5.51
N PHE A 86 25.39 -9.94 6.09
CA PHE A 86 25.12 -11.00 7.04
C PHE A 86 23.79 -11.70 6.71
N ASP A 87 23.71 -12.99 7.01
CA ASP A 87 22.47 -13.75 6.77
C ASP A 87 21.42 -13.47 7.83
N LEU A 88 21.82 -13.26 9.08
CA LEU A 88 20.98 -13.08 10.26
C LEU A 88 21.52 -11.94 11.12
N VAL A 89 20.65 -11.24 11.82
CA VAL A 89 21.01 -10.16 12.74
C VAL A 89 20.32 -10.36 14.09
N LEU A 90 21.13 -10.45 15.17
CA LEU A 90 20.66 -10.33 16.55
C LEU A 90 21.10 -8.97 17.10
N ASP A 91 20.14 -8.09 17.24
CA ASP A 91 20.34 -6.73 17.73
C ASP A 91 20.11 -6.69 19.25
N LEU A 92 21.17 -6.54 20.02
CA LEU A 92 21.14 -6.45 21.49
C LEU A 92 21.17 -5.00 21.99
N SER A 93 20.97 -4.02 21.11
CA SER A 93 20.86 -2.63 21.53
C SER A 93 19.55 -2.37 22.28
N ARG A 94 19.54 -1.35 23.14
CA ARG A 94 18.33 -0.98 23.90
C ARG A 94 17.20 -0.53 22.99
N GLU A 95 17.55 0.19 21.93
CA GLU A 95 16.60 0.64 20.91
C GLU A 95 16.89 -0.11 19.61
N PRO A 96 15.89 -0.76 19.00
CA PRO A 96 16.08 -1.48 17.74
C PRO A 96 16.64 -0.59 16.65
N LEU A 97 17.63 -1.10 15.91
CA LEU A 97 18.20 -0.42 14.75
C LEU A 97 17.20 -0.34 13.58
N ILE A 98 16.39 -1.38 13.42
CA ILE A 98 15.27 -1.38 12.47
C ILE A 98 13.99 -1.10 13.26
N ARG A 99 13.38 0.07 13.03
CA ARG A 99 12.18 0.56 13.74
C ARG A 99 10.90 0.42 12.90
N LEU A 100 10.76 -0.70 12.23
CA LEU A 100 9.54 -1.05 11.50
C LEU A 100 8.61 -1.82 12.44
N HIS A 101 7.30 -1.69 12.25
CA HIS A 101 6.32 -2.47 13.01
C HIS A 101 6.56 -3.97 12.82
N ASP A 102 6.72 -4.41 11.57
CA ASP A 102 7.12 -5.76 11.23
C ASP A 102 8.57 -5.74 10.74
N ALA A 103 9.49 -6.10 11.61
CA ALA A 103 10.90 -6.20 11.25
C ALA A 103 11.11 -7.32 10.20
N PRO A 104 12.12 -7.18 9.32
CA PRO A 104 12.45 -8.21 8.36
C PRO A 104 12.74 -9.56 9.04
N GLN A 105 12.29 -10.65 8.41
CA GLN A 105 12.61 -12.00 8.88
C GLN A 105 14.14 -12.16 8.99
N GLY A 106 14.60 -12.76 10.09
CA GLY A 106 16.05 -12.93 10.36
C GLY A 106 16.69 -11.77 11.13
N TYR A 107 15.96 -10.66 11.37
CA TYR A 107 16.36 -9.60 12.31
C TYR A 107 15.55 -9.74 13.58
N LEU A 108 16.24 -9.88 14.73
CA LEU A 108 15.60 -9.98 16.05
C LEU A 108 16.25 -8.96 17.00
N ALA A 109 15.41 -8.20 17.70
CA ALA A 109 15.80 -7.19 18.68
C ALA A 109 15.09 -7.44 20.02
N PRO A 110 15.56 -8.39 20.84
CA PRO A 110 14.89 -8.80 22.08
C PRO A 110 15.04 -7.80 23.23
N GLY A 111 15.82 -6.74 23.08
CA GLY A 111 16.10 -5.79 24.15
C GLY A 111 16.94 -6.39 25.31
N ASP A 112 16.68 -5.90 26.53
CA ASP A 112 17.50 -6.24 27.72
C ASP A 112 16.98 -7.50 28.47
N ASP A 113 15.88 -8.13 28.07
CA ASP A 113 15.33 -9.32 28.76
C ASP A 113 16.12 -10.58 28.39
N PRO A 114 16.79 -11.26 29.36
CA PRO A 114 17.57 -12.46 29.09
C PRO A 114 16.75 -13.63 28.53
N LEU A 115 15.47 -13.75 28.89
CA LEU A 115 14.60 -14.80 28.36
C LEU A 115 14.29 -14.54 26.88
N GLU A 116 13.92 -13.31 26.55
CA GLU A 116 13.68 -12.92 25.15
C GLU A 116 14.93 -13.05 24.30
N GLN A 117 16.12 -12.74 24.85
CA GLN A 117 17.40 -12.95 24.17
C GLN A 117 17.64 -14.44 23.87
N ALA A 118 17.40 -15.31 24.85
CA ALA A 118 17.54 -16.77 24.66
C ALA A 118 16.54 -17.30 23.62
N LEU A 119 15.29 -16.83 23.66
CA LEU A 119 14.26 -17.19 22.68
C LEU A 119 14.63 -16.66 21.28
N ALA A 120 15.19 -15.48 21.18
CA ALA A 120 15.68 -14.91 19.91
C ALA A 120 16.78 -15.78 19.30
N VAL A 121 17.77 -16.20 20.10
CA VAL A 121 18.83 -17.13 19.65
C VAL A 121 18.21 -18.43 19.14
N HIS A 122 17.24 -18.99 19.87
CA HIS A 122 16.56 -20.24 19.45
C HIS A 122 15.82 -20.06 18.12
N LYS A 123 15.15 -18.90 17.91
CA LYS A 123 14.50 -18.58 16.64
C LYS A 123 15.51 -18.47 15.48
N LEU A 124 16.65 -17.81 15.72
CA LEU A 124 17.68 -17.66 14.69
C LEU A 124 18.30 -19.00 14.28
N LEU A 125 18.49 -19.93 15.22
CA LEU A 125 18.95 -21.29 14.91
C LEU A 125 17.99 -22.03 13.97
N GLY A 126 16.69 -21.78 14.08
CA GLY A 126 15.66 -22.31 13.17
C GLY A 126 15.66 -21.66 11.78
N LEU A 127 16.41 -20.57 11.57
CA LEU A 127 16.51 -19.85 10.30
C LEU A 127 17.82 -20.16 9.54
N VAL A 128 18.54 -21.20 9.93
CA VAL A 128 19.73 -21.69 9.21
C VAL A 128 19.32 -22.65 8.12
N GLY A 129 19.68 -22.36 6.87
CA GLY A 129 19.35 -23.19 5.70
C GLY A 129 18.74 -22.40 4.56
N GLU A 130 18.15 -23.12 3.59
CA GLU A 130 17.42 -22.53 2.46
C GLU A 130 15.91 -22.59 2.70
N PHE A 131 15.24 -21.46 2.45
CA PHE A 131 13.80 -21.34 2.67
C PHE A 131 13.09 -20.85 1.41
N THR A 132 11.98 -21.51 1.07
CA THR A 132 11.10 -21.04 0.01
C THR A 132 10.06 -20.09 0.59
N LYS A 133 10.06 -18.83 0.13
CA LYS A 133 9.08 -17.83 0.51
C LYS A 133 8.01 -17.69 -0.58
N PRO A 134 6.71 -17.79 -0.27
CA PRO A 134 5.67 -17.62 -1.25
C PRO A 134 5.61 -16.17 -1.75
N ARG A 135 5.21 -15.99 -3.00
CA ARG A 135 4.83 -14.66 -3.49
C ARG A 135 3.42 -14.34 -3.03
N PHE A 136 3.30 -13.45 -2.07
CA PHE A 136 2.02 -13.08 -1.47
C PHE A 136 1.18 -12.15 -2.34
N THR A 137 1.80 -11.43 -3.28
CA THR A 137 1.12 -10.43 -4.10
C THR A 137 1.45 -10.59 -5.58
N GLN A 138 0.50 -10.20 -6.44
CA GLN A 138 0.69 -10.04 -7.87
C GLN A 138 0.45 -8.58 -8.24
N TYR A 139 1.25 -8.04 -9.15
CA TYR A 139 1.19 -6.65 -9.56
C TYR A 139 1.00 -6.51 -11.07
N ARG A 140 0.04 -5.67 -11.47
CA ARG A 140 -0.30 -5.34 -12.87
C ARG A 140 0.00 -3.86 -13.12
N GLU A 141 1.17 -3.57 -13.66
CA GLU A 141 1.66 -2.21 -13.90
C GLU A 141 0.70 -1.36 -14.73
N ARG A 142 0.11 -1.96 -15.78
CA ARG A 142 -0.73 -1.26 -16.76
C ARG A 142 -1.88 -0.46 -16.13
N ILE A 143 -2.51 -1.00 -15.08
CA ILE A 143 -3.65 -0.38 -14.39
C ILE A 143 -3.25 0.26 -13.06
N CYS A 144 -1.95 0.39 -12.78
CA CYS A 144 -1.47 1.06 -11.58
C CYS A 144 -1.71 2.56 -11.68
N ALA A 145 -2.31 3.13 -10.63
CA ALA A 145 -2.62 4.54 -10.53
C ALA A 145 -1.55 5.34 -9.76
N HIS A 146 -0.34 4.76 -9.55
CA HIS A 146 0.71 5.42 -8.80
C HIS A 146 1.21 6.69 -9.50
N GLY A 147 1.55 6.58 -10.78
CA GLY A 147 2.07 7.72 -11.52
C GLY A 147 1.87 7.63 -13.03
N ARG A 148 2.02 8.77 -13.70
CA ARG A 148 2.12 8.92 -15.15
C ARG A 148 2.91 10.17 -15.46
N SER A 149 3.90 10.05 -16.37
CA SER A 149 4.71 11.18 -16.86
C SER A 149 5.31 12.04 -15.73
N GLY A 150 5.79 11.40 -14.68
CA GLY A 150 6.41 12.05 -13.52
C GLY A 150 5.41 12.76 -12.59
N LYS A 151 4.10 12.53 -12.74
CA LYS A 151 3.06 13.01 -11.82
C LYS A 151 2.61 11.86 -10.93
N THR A 152 2.61 12.09 -9.62
CA THR A 152 2.14 11.11 -8.63
C THR A 152 0.63 11.22 -8.44
N GLY A 153 -0.03 10.08 -8.42
CA GLY A 153 -1.45 9.92 -8.10
C GLY A 153 -1.62 9.16 -6.78
N CYS A 154 -1.82 7.85 -6.84
CA CYS A 154 -2.11 7.00 -5.69
C CYS A 154 -0.83 6.54 -4.97
N THR A 155 -0.79 6.65 -3.63
CA THR A 155 0.30 6.17 -2.77
C THR A 155 -0.14 5.12 -1.75
N GLN A 156 -1.41 4.73 -1.73
CA GLN A 156 -2.02 3.94 -0.65
C GLN A 156 -1.27 2.65 -0.29
N CYS A 157 -0.74 1.92 -1.30
CA CYS A 157 0.01 0.68 -1.04
C CYS A 157 1.40 0.93 -0.43
N LEU A 158 2.01 2.10 -0.67
CA LEU A 158 3.25 2.51 -0.02
C LEU A 158 2.97 2.88 1.45
N ASP A 159 1.91 3.68 1.67
CA ASP A 159 1.57 4.24 2.97
C ASP A 159 1.14 3.15 3.98
N VAL A 160 0.43 2.11 3.49
CA VAL A 160 -0.03 1.00 4.34
C VAL A 160 1.05 -0.04 4.64
N CYS A 161 2.18 -0.06 3.90
CA CYS A 161 3.17 -1.13 4.02
C CYS A 161 4.07 -0.96 5.26
N SER A 162 3.80 -1.68 6.35
CA SER A 162 4.55 -1.62 7.62
C SER A 162 5.98 -2.13 7.52
N THR A 163 6.29 -2.98 6.51
CA THR A 163 7.62 -3.56 6.30
C THR A 163 8.50 -2.77 5.35
N GLY A 164 7.96 -1.70 4.72
CA GLY A 164 8.68 -0.96 3.69
C GLY A 164 9.04 -1.79 2.44
N ALA A 165 8.32 -2.90 2.22
CA ALA A 165 8.54 -3.79 1.07
C ALA A 165 8.11 -3.16 -0.27
N ILE A 166 7.30 -2.10 -0.24
CA ILE A 166 6.81 -1.43 -1.44
C ILE A 166 7.48 -0.06 -1.57
N ARG A 167 8.04 0.21 -2.74
CA ARG A 167 8.71 1.48 -3.04
C ARG A 167 8.23 2.03 -4.37
N ALA A 168 8.26 3.35 -4.52
CA ALA A 168 8.04 4.00 -5.81
C ALA A 168 9.17 3.65 -6.78
N ASP A 169 8.83 3.38 -8.03
CA ASP A 169 9.75 3.08 -9.13
C ASP A 169 9.27 3.81 -10.39
N GLY A 170 9.61 5.09 -10.47
CA GLY A 170 9.11 5.98 -11.51
C GLY A 170 7.58 6.15 -11.45
N ASP A 171 6.90 5.84 -12.55
CA ASP A 171 5.44 5.91 -12.64
C ASP A 171 4.72 4.70 -12.01
N HIS A 172 5.46 3.73 -11.50
CA HIS A 172 4.97 2.47 -10.94
C HIS A 172 5.47 2.24 -9.53
N VAL A 173 5.11 1.10 -8.96
CA VAL A 173 5.63 0.65 -7.66
C VAL A 173 6.37 -0.68 -7.83
N ARG A 174 7.36 -0.91 -7.00
CA ARG A 174 8.10 -2.16 -6.93
C ARG A 174 7.91 -2.81 -5.57
N VAL A 175 7.63 -4.10 -5.58
CA VAL A 175 7.51 -4.90 -4.35
C VAL A 175 8.77 -5.73 -4.18
N GLU A 176 9.43 -5.59 -3.02
CA GLU A 176 10.54 -6.44 -2.62
C GLU A 176 9.97 -7.71 -1.94
N PRO A 177 10.01 -8.88 -2.61
CA PRO A 177 9.36 -10.07 -2.08
C PRO A 177 10.01 -10.59 -0.80
N HIS A 178 11.30 -10.31 -0.59
CA HIS A 178 12.03 -10.76 0.59
C HIS A 178 11.65 -9.96 1.85
N LEU A 179 11.27 -8.69 1.71
CA LEU A 179 10.74 -7.87 2.80
C LEU A 179 9.25 -8.10 3.05
N CYS A 180 8.50 -8.55 2.05
CA CYS A 180 7.06 -8.72 2.16
C CYS A 180 6.70 -9.83 3.16
N THR A 181 5.96 -9.51 4.23
CA THR A 181 5.46 -10.48 5.24
C THR A 181 4.13 -11.12 4.86
N GLY A 182 3.50 -10.69 3.75
CA GLY A 182 2.26 -11.31 3.27
C GLY A 182 0.98 -10.82 3.96
N CYS A 183 0.99 -9.66 4.61
CA CYS A 183 -0.19 -9.13 5.30
C CYS A 183 -1.39 -8.85 4.36
N GLY A 184 -1.15 -8.53 3.07
CA GLY A 184 -2.20 -8.28 2.08
C GLY A 184 -2.79 -6.87 2.09
N GLY A 185 -2.39 -6.00 3.02
CA GLY A 185 -2.93 -4.64 3.14
C GLY A 185 -2.83 -3.81 1.85
N CYS A 186 -1.73 -3.97 1.11
CA CYS A 186 -1.54 -3.29 -0.18
C CYS A 186 -2.60 -3.69 -1.24
N ALA A 187 -3.06 -4.94 -1.25
CA ALA A 187 -4.15 -5.37 -2.14
C ALA A 187 -5.50 -4.82 -1.67
N THR A 188 -5.70 -4.76 -0.35
CA THR A 188 -6.93 -4.22 0.26
C THR A 188 -7.15 -2.75 -0.10
N VAL A 189 -6.12 -1.90 0.02
CA VAL A 189 -6.24 -0.47 -0.27
C VAL A 189 -6.13 -0.13 -1.76
N CYS A 190 -5.66 -1.04 -2.62
CA CYS A 190 -5.48 -0.76 -4.04
C CYS A 190 -6.82 -0.46 -4.72
N PRO A 191 -7.07 0.77 -5.22
CA PRO A 191 -8.36 1.15 -5.78
C PRO A 191 -8.64 0.53 -7.15
N SER A 192 -7.59 0.31 -7.94
CA SER A 192 -7.69 -0.27 -9.29
C SER A 192 -7.60 -1.80 -9.28
N GLY A 193 -7.14 -2.42 -8.17
CA GLY A 193 -6.80 -3.83 -8.14
C GLY A 193 -5.54 -4.16 -8.96
N ALA A 194 -4.67 -3.16 -9.22
CA ALA A 194 -3.34 -3.40 -9.78
C ALA A 194 -2.50 -4.30 -8.86
N MET A 195 -2.63 -4.12 -7.55
CA MET A 195 -2.07 -5.00 -6.54
C MET A 195 -3.14 -5.98 -6.09
N THR A 196 -2.90 -7.29 -6.23
CA THR A 196 -3.81 -8.36 -5.80
C THR A 196 -3.12 -9.31 -4.84
N TYR A 197 -3.89 -9.85 -3.90
CA TYR A 197 -3.40 -10.84 -2.94
C TYR A 197 -3.43 -12.25 -3.54
N ALA A 198 -2.39 -13.04 -3.30
CA ALA A 198 -2.20 -14.33 -3.93
C ALA A 198 -2.12 -15.51 -2.94
N TYR A 199 -2.27 -15.28 -1.62
CA TYR A 199 -2.06 -16.31 -0.60
C TYR A 199 -3.07 -16.25 0.58
N PRO A 200 -4.25 -16.83 0.39
CA PRO A 200 -4.83 -17.37 -0.83
C PRO A 200 -5.41 -16.26 -1.73
N ARG A 201 -5.74 -16.61 -2.98
CA ARG A 201 -6.36 -15.67 -3.92
C ARG A 201 -7.82 -15.40 -3.55
N MET A 202 -8.34 -14.25 -3.95
CA MET A 202 -9.73 -13.85 -3.66
C MET A 202 -10.78 -14.87 -4.15
N PRO A 203 -10.67 -15.52 -5.33
CA PRO A 203 -11.61 -16.57 -5.72
C PRO A 203 -11.66 -17.76 -4.76
N ASP A 204 -10.50 -18.14 -4.21
CA ASP A 204 -10.40 -19.28 -3.29
C ASP A 204 -11.04 -18.93 -1.94
N LEU A 205 -10.78 -17.71 -1.42
CA LEU A 205 -11.45 -17.18 -0.21
C LEU A 205 -12.96 -17.06 -0.43
N GLY A 206 -13.38 -16.53 -1.57
CA GLY A 206 -14.78 -16.36 -1.94
C GLY A 206 -15.52 -17.70 -2.03
N MET A 207 -14.91 -18.72 -2.62
CA MET A 207 -15.52 -20.06 -2.70
C MET A 207 -15.68 -20.68 -1.31
N ARG A 208 -14.65 -20.60 -0.46
CA ARG A 208 -14.72 -21.06 0.93
C ARG A 208 -15.84 -20.36 1.69
N LEU A 209 -15.90 -19.03 1.60
CA LEU A 209 -16.93 -18.21 2.25
C LEU A 209 -18.33 -18.56 1.78
N LYS A 210 -18.54 -18.69 0.46
CA LYS A 210 -19.81 -19.05 -0.16
C LYS A 210 -20.28 -20.43 0.29
N THR A 211 -19.38 -21.42 0.31
CA THR A 211 -19.71 -22.77 0.76
C THR A 211 -20.08 -22.81 2.23
N MET A 212 -19.33 -22.12 3.10
CA MET A 212 -19.63 -22.06 4.53
C MET A 212 -21.01 -21.44 4.80
N LEU A 213 -21.32 -20.32 4.15
CA LEU A 213 -22.60 -19.64 4.31
C LEU A 213 -23.76 -20.46 3.73
N ALA A 214 -23.59 -21.06 2.54
CA ALA A 214 -24.62 -21.94 1.95
C ALA A 214 -24.94 -23.11 2.88
N THR A 215 -23.93 -23.82 3.38
CA THR A 215 -24.11 -24.94 4.32
C THR A 215 -24.80 -24.50 5.61
N TYR A 216 -24.43 -23.33 6.16
CA TYR A 216 -25.04 -22.79 7.37
C TYR A 216 -26.53 -22.48 7.16
N LEU A 217 -26.87 -21.83 6.06
CA LEU A 217 -28.25 -21.49 5.72
C LEU A 217 -29.10 -22.74 5.41
N GLU A 218 -28.56 -23.71 4.67
CA GLU A 218 -29.21 -25.00 4.37
C GLU A 218 -29.49 -25.81 5.65
N ALA A 219 -28.63 -25.70 6.66
CA ALA A 219 -28.87 -26.31 7.97
C ALA A 219 -29.89 -25.57 8.85
N GLY A 220 -30.55 -24.52 8.32
CA GLY A 220 -31.55 -23.71 9.04
C GLY A 220 -30.95 -22.57 9.86
N GLY A 221 -29.69 -22.26 9.68
CA GLY A 221 -29.07 -21.10 10.29
C GLY A 221 -29.59 -19.79 9.71
N HIS A 222 -29.61 -18.75 10.51
CA HIS A 222 -30.01 -17.41 10.10
C HIS A 222 -29.10 -16.36 10.74
N ASP A 223 -29.10 -15.14 10.20
CA ASP A 223 -28.34 -14.00 10.72
C ASP A 223 -26.84 -14.28 10.92
N ALA A 224 -26.23 -15.01 9.98
CA ALA A 224 -24.82 -15.39 10.05
C ALA A 224 -23.91 -14.18 10.25
N CYS A 225 -23.02 -14.26 11.23
CA CYS A 225 -21.94 -13.30 11.44
C CYS A 225 -20.61 -13.99 11.14
N ILE A 226 -19.94 -13.58 10.08
CA ILE A 226 -18.58 -14.06 9.77
C ILE A 226 -17.59 -13.37 10.70
N LEU A 227 -16.90 -14.14 11.54
CA LEU A 227 -15.86 -13.66 12.44
C LEU A 227 -14.49 -13.95 11.83
N VAL A 228 -13.94 -12.96 11.13
CA VAL A 228 -12.62 -13.06 10.53
C VAL A 228 -11.54 -12.90 11.59
N HIS A 229 -10.55 -13.78 11.57
CA HIS A 229 -9.39 -13.74 12.46
C HIS A 229 -8.12 -14.23 11.75
N ASP A 230 -6.96 -13.79 12.24
CA ASP A 230 -5.68 -14.28 11.73
C ASP A 230 -5.37 -15.71 12.19
N ALA A 231 -4.38 -16.32 11.53
CA ALA A 231 -3.97 -17.70 11.77
C ALA A 231 -3.07 -17.89 13.00
N GLU A 232 -2.75 -16.84 13.74
CA GLU A 232 -1.88 -16.87 14.91
C GLU A 232 -2.62 -16.40 16.16
N ALA A 233 -2.48 -15.12 16.50
CA ALA A 233 -3.03 -14.54 17.72
C ALA A 233 -4.56 -14.60 17.79
N GLY A 234 -5.25 -14.34 16.68
CA GLY A 234 -6.71 -14.45 16.59
C GLY A 234 -7.20 -15.87 16.80
N ARG A 235 -6.53 -16.87 16.16
CA ARG A 235 -6.82 -18.31 16.39
C ARG A 235 -6.66 -18.67 17.86
N ASP A 236 -5.59 -18.20 18.51
CA ASP A 236 -5.31 -18.51 19.91
C ASP A 236 -6.33 -17.87 20.86
N GLN A 237 -6.78 -16.65 20.58
CA GLN A 237 -7.86 -15.98 21.30
C GLN A 237 -9.17 -16.79 21.21
N LEU A 238 -9.56 -17.24 20.02
CA LEU A 238 -10.76 -18.04 19.84
C LEU A 238 -10.66 -19.39 20.55
N ARG A 239 -9.51 -20.06 20.49
CA ARG A 239 -9.24 -21.31 21.24
C ARG A 239 -9.33 -21.08 22.76
N ALA A 240 -8.77 -19.97 23.25
CA ALA A 240 -8.85 -19.63 24.68
C ALA A 240 -10.29 -19.35 25.11
N LEU A 241 -11.08 -18.66 24.26
CA LEU A 241 -12.50 -18.41 24.51
C LEU A 241 -13.29 -19.73 24.55
N GLY A 242 -13.08 -20.63 23.59
CA GLY A 242 -13.73 -21.95 23.56
C GLY A 242 -13.38 -22.81 24.76
N ARG A 243 -12.12 -22.82 25.21
CA ARG A 243 -11.71 -23.53 26.43
C ARG A 243 -12.43 -22.99 27.68
N ARG A 244 -12.53 -21.67 27.82
CA ARG A 244 -13.25 -21.04 28.96
C ARG A 244 -14.73 -21.43 28.99
N ALA A 245 -15.39 -21.48 27.85
CA ALA A 245 -16.78 -21.89 27.72
C ALA A 245 -16.96 -23.39 28.08
N GLY A 246 -16.08 -24.27 27.60
CA GLY A 246 -16.14 -25.71 27.85
C GLY A 246 -15.95 -26.10 29.33
N PHE A 247 -15.23 -25.33 30.12
CA PHE A 247 -15.06 -25.57 31.56
C PHE A 247 -16.30 -25.19 32.38
N GLY A 248 -17.18 -24.32 31.87
CA GLY A 248 -18.39 -23.89 32.57
C GLY A 248 -19.48 -24.96 32.66
N GLU A 249 -19.62 -25.82 31.67
CA GLU A 249 -20.66 -26.84 31.61
C GLU A 249 -20.32 -28.13 32.41
N ARG A 250 -19.06 -28.35 32.75
CA ARG A 250 -18.62 -29.61 33.44
C ARG A 250 -18.42 -29.47 34.95
N GLY A 251 -19.24 -28.69 35.64
CA GLY A 251 -19.51 -28.94 37.05
C GLY A 251 -18.41 -28.67 38.08
N LEU A 252 -17.42 -27.85 37.80
CA LEU A 252 -16.47 -27.34 38.79
C LEU A 252 -16.82 -25.92 39.27
N GLY A 253 -18.04 -25.71 39.74
CA GLY A 253 -18.49 -24.63 40.67
C GLY A 253 -17.88 -23.22 40.58
N ARG A 254 -17.20 -22.82 39.54
CA ARG A 254 -16.68 -21.47 39.36
C ARG A 254 -17.65 -20.62 38.50
N LYS A 255 -18.42 -19.77 39.17
CA LYS A 255 -19.09 -18.62 38.58
C LYS A 255 -18.01 -17.77 37.86
N GLY A 256 -18.03 -17.75 36.54
CA GLY A 256 -17.07 -16.97 35.73
C GLY A 256 -16.59 -17.65 34.46
N ALA A 257 -17.17 -18.80 34.10
CA ALA A 257 -16.90 -19.42 32.79
C ALA A 257 -17.50 -18.56 31.68
N GLY A 258 -16.73 -18.27 30.64
CA GLY A 258 -17.18 -17.53 29.48
C GLY A 258 -18.35 -18.23 28.76
N ARG A 259 -19.15 -17.47 28.02
CA ARG A 259 -20.29 -17.97 27.23
C ARG A 259 -19.84 -18.59 25.90
N GLY A 260 -18.57 -18.34 25.49
CA GLY A 260 -18.06 -18.74 24.17
C GLY A 260 -18.62 -17.91 23.03
N LEU A 261 -18.56 -18.46 21.81
CA LEU A 261 -19.12 -17.83 20.63
C LEU A 261 -20.63 -18.12 20.52
N PRO A 262 -21.48 -17.13 20.17
CA PRO A 262 -22.85 -17.42 19.78
C PRO A 262 -22.88 -18.26 18.48
N ALA A 263 -23.85 -19.18 18.35
CA ALA A 263 -23.94 -20.14 17.25
C ALA A 263 -23.94 -19.48 15.85
N ARG A 264 -24.43 -18.24 15.74
CA ARG A 264 -24.44 -17.49 14.48
C ARG A 264 -23.08 -16.89 14.11
N ALA A 265 -22.12 -16.82 15.04
CA ALA A 265 -20.76 -16.34 14.79
C ALA A 265 -19.89 -17.46 14.24
N ILE A 266 -19.61 -17.39 12.94
CA ILE A 266 -18.87 -18.41 12.19
C ILE A 266 -17.42 -17.95 12.04
N PRO A 267 -16.44 -18.59 12.71
CA PRO A 267 -15.03 -18.24 12.55
C PRO A 267 -14.54 -18.46 11.13
N PHE A 268 -13.85 -17.45 10.60
CA PHE A 268 -13.23 -17.48 9.29
C PHE A 268 -11.76 -17.09 9.40
N GLU A 269 -10.89 -18.09 9.32
CA GLU A 269 -9.46 -17.90 9.42
C GLU A 269 -8.88 -17.39 8.10
N CYS A 270 -8.07 -16.34 8.16
CA CYS A 270 -7.23 -15.84 7.08
C CYS A 270 -5.77 -15.79 7.52
N PHE A 271 -4.85 -15.63 6.58
CA PHE A 271 -3.42 -15.50 6.91
C PHE A 271 -3.15 -14.26 7.76
N HIS A 272 -3.68 -13.11 7.33
CA HIS A 272 -3.60 -11.85 8.05
C HIS A 272 -4.86 -11.00 7.77
N ILE A 273 -5.43 -10.35 8.79
CA ILE A 273 -6.69 -9.61 8.66
C ILE A 273 -6.62 -8.41 7.70
N ALA A 274 -5.44 -7.83 7.48
CA ALA A 274 -5.26 -6.74 6.52
C ALA A 274 -5.56 -7.14 5.07
N SER A 275 -5.63 -8.47 4.75
CA SER A 275 -5.97 -8.97 3.41
C SER A 275 -7.47 -8.88 3.08
N ILE A 276 -8.31 -8.50 4.04
CA ILE A 276 -9.77 -8.45 3.91
C ILE A 276 -10.18 -7.09 3.34
N GLY A 277 -10.53 -7.08 2.06
CA GLY A 277 -10.95 -5.88 1.35
C GLY A 277 -12.47 -5.77 1.18
N MET A 278 -12.90 -4.66 0.57
CA MET A 278 -14.31 -4.38 0.29
C MET A 278 -14.97 -5.47 -0.57
N ASP A 279 -14.25 -6.08 -1.48
CA ASP A 279 -14.70 -7.18 -2.33
C ASP A 279 -15.08 -8.42 -1.51
N PHE A 280 -14.28 -8.79 -0.50
CA PHE A 280 -14.62 -9.85 0.45
C PHE A 280 -15.83 -9.45 1.31
N LEU A 281 -15.82 -8.24 1.87
CA LEU A 281 -16.86 -7.75 2.78
C LEU A 281 -18.23 -7.76 2.10
N LEU A 282 -18.34 -7.13 0.93
CA LEU A 282 -19.58 -7.10 0.15
C LEU A 282 -19.98 -8.49 -0.38
N GLY A 283 -18.99 -9.30 -0.76
CA GLY A 283 -19.21 -10.70 -1.14
C GLY A 283 -19.85 -11.53 -0.03
N ALA A 284 -19.40 -11.34 1.22
CA ALA A 284 -19.97 -12.04 2.38
C ALA A 284 -21.46 -11.72 2.56
N VAL A 285 -21.84 -10.45 2.51
CA VAL A 285 -23.25 -10.04 2.62
C VAL A 285 -24.06 -10.54 1.41
N ALA A 286 -23.50 -10.46 0.20
CA ALA A 286 -24.15 -11.00 -1.00
C ALA A 286 -24.39 -12.52 -0.90
N TYR A 287 -23.53 -13.27 -0.24
CA TYR A 287 -23.68 -14.71 0.00
C TYR A 287 -24.60 -15.05 1.19
N GLY A 288 -25.20 -14.03 1.83
CA GLY A 288 -26.20 -14.21 2.89
C GLY A 288 -25.72 -13.99 4.31
N ALA A 289 -24.49 -13.49 4.52
CA ALA A 289 -24.09 -13.04 5.85
C ALA A 289 -24.88 -11.79 6.25
N SER A 290 -25.33 -11.76 7.51
CA SER A 290 -25.87 -10.55 8.11
C SER A 290 -24.74 -9.55 8.38
N GLN A 291 -23.59 -10.05 8.83
CA GLN A 291 -22.48 -9.22 9.30
C GLN A 291 -21.15 -9.89 9.08
N VAL A 292 -20.09 -9.05 8.98
CA VAL A 292 -18.70 -9.48 9.10
C VAL A 292 -18.06 -8.69 10.25
N ARG A 293 -17.44 -9.38 11.15
CA ARG A 293 -16.63 -8.82 12.24
C ARG A 293 -15.19 -9.28 12.06
N VAL A 294 -14.26 -8.36 12.17
CA VAL A 294 -12.82 -8.66 12.07
C VAL A 294 -12.19 -8.49 13.43
N LEU A 295 -11.57 -9.56 13.93
CA LEU A 295 -10.91 -9.58 15.23
C LEU A 295 -9.53 -8.92 15.13
N ALA A 296 -9.35 -7.78 15.78
CA ALA A 296 -8.06 -7.15 16.00
C ALA A 296 -7.48 -7.61 17.35
N THR A 297 -6.25 -8.08 17.33
CA THR A 297 -5.56 -8.64 18.50
C THR A 297 -4.67 -7.62 19.21
N GLY A 298 -4.47 -6.45 18.59
CA GLY A 298 -3.55 -5.40 19.04
C GLY A 298 -2.10 -5.64 18.63
N ARG A 299 -1.86 -6.67 17.81
CA ARG A 299 -0.54 -6.97 17.22
C ARG A 299 -0.40 -6.42 15.80
N GLU A 300 -1.49 -5.99 15.21
CA GLU A 300 -1.52 -5.45 13.86
C GLU A 300 -1.00 -4.01 13.86
N ALA A 301 -0.30 -3.62 12.79
CA ALA A 301 0.07 -2.22 12.60
C ALA A 301 -1.18 -1.33 12.56
N GLU A 302 -1.11 -0.17 13.20
CA GLU A 302 -2.23 0.79 13.24
C GLU A 302 -2.75 1.15 11.86
N GLY A 303 -1.84 1.30 10.88
CA GLY A 303 -2.17 1.57 9.48
C GLY A 303 -3.05 0.48 8.84
N TYR A 304 -2.87 -0.79 9.22
CA TYR A 304 -3.71 -1.89 8.71
C TYR A 304 -5.14 -1.80 9.24
N VAL A 305 -5.29 -1.56 10.54
CA VAL A 305 -6.60 -1.46 11.17
C VAL A 305 -7.34 -0.21 10.69
N ALA A 306 -6.63 0.91 10.51
CA ALA A 306 -7.18 2.14 9.96
C ALA A 306 -7.68 1.94 8.52
N ALA A 307 -6.88 1.34 7.66
CA ALA A 307 -7.25 1.03 6.27
C ALA A 307 -8.46 0.09 6.20
N LEU A 308 -8.51 -0.93 7.07
CA LEU A 308 -9.65 -1.85 7.14
C LEU A 308 -10.93 -1.12 7.57
N ARG A 309 -10.87 -0.26 8.59
CA ARG A 309 -12.01 0.56 9.03
C ARG A 309 -12.50 1.50 7.93
N GLU A 310 -11.59 2.07 7.16
CA GLU A 310 -11.93 2.91 6.00
C GLU A 310 -12.69 2.10 4.93
N GLN A 311 -12.19 0.93 4.55
CA GLN A 311 -12.87 0.03 3.60
C GLN A 311 -14.27 -0.39 4.11
N MET A 312 -14.40 -0.68 5.40
CA MET A 312 -15.68 -0.99 6.05
C MET A 312 -16.64 0.20 6.03
N SER A 313 -16.12 1.42 6.23
CA SER A 313 -16.92 2.65 6.16
C SER A 313 -17.52 2.85 4.77
N PHE A 314 -16.72 2.68 3.71
CA PHE A 314 -17.22 2.75 2.33
C PHE A 314 -18.28 1.68 2.06
N ALA A 315 -18.02 0.44 2.46
CA ALA A 315 -18.93 -0.68 2.26
C ALA A 315 -20.27 -0.50 3.04
N ASN A 316 -20.21 -0.05 4.30
CA ASN A 316 -21.40 0.27 5.09
C ASN A 316 -22.21 1.41 4.46
N THR A 317 -21.55 2.48 3.99
CA THR A 317 -22.22 3.60 3.31
C THR A 317 -22.96 3.13 2.07
N ILE A 318 -22.36 2.25 1.27
CA ILE A 318 -22.98 1.68 0.08
C ILE A 318 -24.23 0.85 0.45
N LEU A 319 -24.11 -0.05 1.42
CA LEU A 319 -25.22 -0.90 1.86
C LEU A 319 -26.38 -0.07 2.45
N HIS A 320 -26.07 0.92 3.29
CA HIS A 320 -27.09 1.83 3.83
C HIS A 320 -27.80 2.64 2.73
N GLY A 321 -27.04 3.14 1.76
CA GLY A 321 -27.59 3.83 0.60
C GLY A 321 -28.58 2.96 -0.18
N LEU A 322 -28.31 1.66 -0.26
CA LEU A 322 -29.17 0.65 -0.89
C LEU A 322 -30.32 0.17 0.03
N GLY A 323 -30.39 0.64 1.28
CA GLY A 323 -31.43 0.29 2.24
C GLY A 323 -31.21 -1.00 3.02
N TYR A 324 -29.97 -1.51 3.03
CA TYR A 324 -29.56 -2.57 3.96
C TYR A 324 -29.19 -1.91 5.30
N GLU A 325 -30.16 -1.94 6.22
CA GLU A 325 -30.05 -1.30 7.54
C GLU A 325 -29.23 -2.15 8.52
N GLY A 326 -28.64 -1.48 9.51
CA GLY A 326 -27.79 -2.09 10.52
C GLY A 326 -26.29 -1.95 10.21
N GLU A 327 -25.46 -2.30 11.17
CA GLU A 327 -24.01 -2.27 11.02
C GLU A 327 -23.53 -3.61 10.47
N HIS A 328 -23.19 -3.65 9.18
CA HIS A 328 -22.73 -4.87 8.52
C HIS A 328 -21.27 -5.19 8.84
N PHE A 329 -20.42 -4.19 8.94
CA PHE A 329 -18.97 -4.36 9.07
C PHE A 329 -18.41 -3.56 10.24
N ALA A 330 -17.64 -4.22 11.10
CA ALA A 330 -16.85 -3.55 12.13
C ALA A 330 -15.64 -4.39 12.56
N VAL A 331 -14.64 -3.71 13.12
CA VAL A 331 -13.52 -4.33 13.82
C VAL A 331 -13.91 -4.54 15.28
N ILE A 332 -13.60 -5.70 15.84
CA ILE A 332 -13.77 -6.02 17.26
C ILE A 332 -12.39 -6.21 17.88
N GLU A 333 -12.14 -5.51 18.99
CA GLU A 333 -10.92 -5.70 19.76
C GLU A 333 -11.00 -6.98 20.62
N ALA A 334 -9.88 -7.67 20.78
CA ALA A 334 -9.83 -8.97 21.47
C ALA A 334 -10.41 -8.95 22.89
N GLN A 335 -10.22 -7.83 23.62
CA GLN A 335 -10.73 -7.67 25.00
C GLN A 335 -12.26 -7.63 25.05
N ALA A 336 -12.91 -7.13 23.99
CA ALA A 336 -14.36 -6.98 23.92
C ALA A 336 -15.06 -8.14 23.17
N LEU A 337 -14.30 -9.10 22.64
CA LEU A 337 -14.76 -10.11 21.68
C LEU A 337 -16.05 -10.82 22.13
N GLU A 338 -16.06 -11.45 23.30
CA GLU A 338 -17.19 -12.22 23.80
C GLU A 338 -18.42 -11.34 24.00
N GLN A 339 -18.25 -10.23 24.69
CA GLN A 339 -19.34 -9.30 25.00
C GLN A 339 -19.94 -8.71 23.71
N ALA A 340 -19.10 -8.23 22.79
CA ALA A 340 -19.52 -7.62 21.54
C ALA A 340 -20.34 -8.59 20.69
N LEU A 341 -19.91 -9.86 20.55
CA LEU A 341 -20.63 -10.85 19.76
C LEU A 341 -21.99 -11.24 20.35
N TRP A 342 -22.11 -11.31 21.67
CA TRP A 342 -23.38 -11.64 22.33
C TRP A 342 -24.38 -10.47 22.37
N GLN A 343 -23.90 -9.23 22.29
CA GLN A 343 -24.74 -8.03 22.25
C GLN A 343 -25.08 -7.58 20.82
N LEU A 344 -24.47 -8.22 19.82
CA LEU A 344 -24.58 -7.83 18.42
C LEU A 344 -26.00 -8.06 17.88
N ALA A 345 -26.70 -6.97 17.53
CA ALA A 345 -27.98 -7.04 16.83
C ALA A 345 -27.74 -7.39 15.34
N PRO A 346 -28.51 -8.32 14.73
CA PRO A 346 -28.39 -8.63 13.32
C PRO A 346 -28.65 -7.41 12.43
N ALA A 347 -27.86 -7.27 11.35
CA ALA A 347 -28.14 -6.35 10.27
C ALA A 347 -29.02 -7.03 9.20
N ARG A 348 -29.63 -6.22 8.35
CA ARG A 348 -30.53 -6.73 7.28
C ARG A 348 -29.75 -7.62 6.31
N THR A 349 -30.28 -8.81 6.05
CA THR A 349 -29.75 -9.77 5.08
C THR A 349 -30.35 -9.59 3.69
N VAL A 350 -29.73 -10.19 2.67
CA VAL A 350 -30.27 -10.29 1.30
C VAL A 350 -31.45 -11.26 1.25
N GLY A 351 -32.36 -11.05 0.31
CA GLY A 351 -33.55 -11.92 0.14
C GLY A 351 -33.17 -13.32 -0.33
N LYS A 352 -32.19 -13.44 -1.22
CA LYS A 352 -31.61 -14.72 -1.68
C LYS A 352 -30.11 -14.56 -1.85
N PRO A 353 -29.31 -15.54 -1.40
CA PRO A 353 -27.86 -15.49 -1.61
C PRO A 353 -27.48 -15.39 -3.09
N ALA A 354 -26.41 -14.65 -3.37
CA ALA A 354 -25.87 -14.46 -4.69
C ALA A 354 -25.28 -15.75 -5.27
N THR A 355 -25.41 -15.91 -6.60
CA THR A 355 -24.87 -17.06 -7.33
C THR A 355 -23.50 -16.81 -7.95
N PHE A 356 -23.08 -15.55 -8.13
CA PHE A 356 -21.77 -15.22 -8.68
C PHE A 356 -20.62 -15.68 -7.77
N ASN A 357 -19.42 -15.79 -8.31
CA ASN A 357 -18.20 -16.05 -7.55
C ASN A 357 -17.31 -14.80 -7.54
N LEU A 358 -16.57 -14.58 -6.45
CA LEU A 358 -15.56 -13.54 -6.39
C LEU A 358 -14.47 -13.81 -7.44
N SER A 359 -14.07 -12.78 -8.15
CA SER A 359 -13.07 -12.82 -9.21
C SER A 359 -11.67 -12.55 -8.66
N ALA A 360 -10.64 -12.95 -9.39
CA ALA A 360 -9.27 -12.49 -9.16
C ALA A 360 -9.10 -10.98 -9.49
N ASP A 361 -10.03 -10.40 -10.23
CA ASP A 361 -10.10 -8.97 -10.47
C ASP A 361 -11.03 -8.30 -9.47
N LYS A 362 -10.47 -7.39 -8.67
CA LYS A 362 -11.18 -6.70 -7.59
C LYS A 362 -12.38 -5.90 -8.09
N ARG A 363 -12.19 -5.15 -9.19
CA ARG A 363 -13.27 -4.31 -9.75
C ARG A 363 -14.42 -5.15 -10.27
N THR A 364 -14.13 -6.26 -10.93
CA THR A 364 -15.13 -7.23 -11.38
C THR A 364 -15.95 -7.80 -10.22
N SER A 365 -15.29 -8.16 -9.11
CA SER A 365 -15.98 -8.66 -7.90
C SER A 365 -16.92 -7.61 -7.31
N LEU A 366 -16.48 -6.36 -7.23
CA LEU A 366 -17.28 -5.24 -6.74
C LEU A 366 -18.46 -4.94 -7.66
N ASP A 367 -18.26 -5.00 -8.98
CA ASP A 367 -19.33 -4.81 -9.95
C ASP A 367 -20.43 -5.87 -9.83
N PHE A 368 -20.05 -7.14 -9.64
CA PHE A 368 -21.02 -8.20 -9.40
C PHE A 368 -21.82 -7.97 -8.11
N ALA A 369 -21.14 -7.53 -7.05
CA ALA A 369 -21.81 -7.22 -5.79
C ALA A 369 -22.78 -6.04 -5.94
N PHE A 370 -22.39 -4.94 -6.59
CA PHE A 370 -23.26 -3.78 -6.80
C PHE A 370 -24.45 -4.10 -7.67
N ASP A 371 -24.24 -4.81 -8.79
CA ASP A 371 -25.35 -5.23 -9.68
C ASP A 371 -26.31 -6.19 -8.95
N PHE A 372 -25.80 -7.06 -8.07
CA PHE A 372 -26.60 -7.94 -7.24
C PHE A 372 -27.44 -7.16 -6.22
N PHE A 373 -26.81 -6.32 -5.38
CA PHE A 373 -27.53 -5.56 -4.36
C PHE A 373 -28.57 -4.61 -4.95
N PHE A 374 -28.27 -3.97 -6.08
CA PHE A 374 -29.21 -3.11 -6.79
C PHE A 374 -30.45 -3.88 -7.30
N LYS A 375 -30.28 -5.16 -7.67
CA LYS A 375 -31.40 -6.03 -8.08
C LYS A 375 -32.21 -6.54 -6.88
N ASP A 376 -31.54 -6.95 -5.80
CA ASP A 376 -32.17 -7.54 -4.61
C ASP A 376 -32.96 -6.52 -3.79
N THR A 377 -32.45 -5.28 -3.68
CA THR A 377 -33.11 -4.25 -2.87
C THR A 377 -34.40 -3.72 -3.50
N THR A 378 -35.36 -3.37 -2.64
CA THR A 378 -36.61 -2.64 -3.04
C THR A 378 -36.33 -1.13 -3.18
N LYS A 379 -35.36 -0.58 -2.49
CA LYS A 379 -34.93 0.82 -2.57
C LYS A 379 -34.04 1.02 -3.82
N LYS A 380 -34.64 1.52 -4.90
CA LYS A 380 -33.95 1.75 -6.17
C LYS A 380 -33.18 3.08 -6.17
N THR A 381 -32.25 3.23 -5.22
CA THR A 381 -31.35 4.37 -5.17
C THR A 381 -30.39 4.31 -6.37
N GLN A 382 -30.40 5.35 -7.20
CA GLN A 382 -29.57 5.40 -8.41
C GLN A 382 -28.15 5.88 -8.13
N GLU A 383 -27.98 6.72 -7.13
CA GLU A 383 -26.72 7.35 -6.77
C GLU A 383 -26.56 7.37 -5.24
N ILE A 384 -25.35 7.10 -4.78
CA ILE A 384 -24.98 7.11 -3.36
C ILE A 384 -23.75 7.99 -3.21
N ASP A 385 -23.85 9.05 -2.42
CA ASP A 385 -22.71 9.87 -2.04
C ASP A 385 -21.74 9.05 -1.19
N LEU A 386 -20.46 9.15 -1.48
CA LEU A 386 -19.41 8.44 -0.77
C LEU A 386 -18.45 9.42 -0.06
N PRO A 387 -17.84 8.99 1.05
CA PRO A 387 -16.81 9.77 1.71
C PRO A 387 -15.59 10.05 0.79
N PRO A 388 -14.84 11.12 1.02
CA PRO A 388 -13.56 11.35 0.37
C PRO A 388 -12.63 10.14 0.53
N GLY A 389 -11.86 9.82 -0.52
CA GLY A 389 -10.99 8.63 -0.54
C GLY A 389 -11.65 7.36 -1.08
N ALA A 390 -12.98 7.33 -1.23
CA ALA A 390 -13.67 6.19 -1.83
C ALA A 390 -13.20 5.96 -3.28
N PRO A 391 -13.00 4.68 -3.71
CA PRO A 391 -12.47 4.36 -5.02
C PRO A 391 -13.52 4.33 -6.14
N PHE A 392 -14.58 5.13 -6.01
CA PHE A 392 -15.68 5.28 -6.97
C PHE A 392 -16.09 6.74 -7.03
N GLY A 393 -16.41 7.22 -8.23
CA GLY A 393 -16.95 8.56 -8.36
C GLY A 393 -16.96 9.10 -9.77
N ALA A 394 -17.59 10.27 -9.87
CA ALA A 394 -17.64 11.08 -11.07
C ALA A 394 -16.46 12.06 -11.16
N LEU A 395 -16.40 12.73 -12.29
CA LEU A 395 -15.57 13.88 -12.54
C LEU A 395 -16.46 15.07 -12.93
N THR A 396 -16.12 16.25 -12.43
CA THR A 396 -16.64 17.51 -12.99
C THR A 396 -15.54 18.21 -13.76
N VAL A 397 -15.91 18.80 -14.88
CA VAL A 397 -15.00 19.57 -15.74
C VAL A 397 -15.52 20.98 -15.88
N ASN A 398 -14.71 21.96 -15.51
CA ASN A 398 -14.98 23.35 -15.82
C ASN A 398 -14.79 23.59 -17.33
N LYS A 399 -15.90 23.72 -18.06
CA LYS A 399 -15.90 23.90 -19.51
C LYS A 399 -15.23 25.20 -19.94
N ASP A 400 -15.25 26.22 -19.07
CA ASP A 400 -14.68 27.53 -19.40
C ASP A 400 -13.14 27.51 -19.33
N THR A 401 -12.54 26.74 -18.44
CA THR A 401 -11.08 26.60 -18.35
C THR A 401 -10.53 25.46 -19.19
N CYS A 402 -11.30 24.39 -19.40
CA CYS A 402 -10.86 23.21 -20.15
C CYS A 402 -10.61 23.55 -21.63
N THR A 403 -9.38 23.35 -22.08
CA THR A 403 -8.93 23.58 -23.46
C THR A 403 -9.06 22.33 -24.36
N LEU A 404 -9.56 21.20 -23.82
CA LEU A 404 -9.59 19.88 -24.48
C LEU A 404 -8.21 19.42 -24.98
N CYS A 405 -7.14 19.72 -24.21
CA CYS A 405 -5.76 19.30 -24.53
C CYS A 405 -5.54 17.79 -24.42
N LYS A 406 -6.50 17.03 -23.82
CA LYS A 406 -6.50 15.57 -23.68
C LYS A 406 -5.39 14.99 -22.80
N ALA A 407 -4.60 15.80 -22.08
CA ALA A 407 -3.56 15.33 -21.18
C ALA A 407 -4.09 14.35 -20.10
N CYS A 408 -5.31 14.61 -19.59
CA CYS A 408 -5.99 13.77 -18.61
C CYS A 408 -6.35 12.38 -19.13
N ILE A 409 -6.56 12.21 -20.45
CA ILE A 409 -6.84 10.90 -21.09
C ILE A 409 -5.59 10.03 -21.00
N GLY A 410 -4.43 10.56 -21.41
CA GLY A 410 -3.14 9.85 -21.35
C GLY A 410 -2.70 9.51 -19.94
N ALA A 411 -3.15 10.30 -18.95
CA ALA A 411 -2.85 10.08 -17.54
C ALA A 411 -3.73 8.99 -16.89
N CYS A 412 -4.89 8.65 -17.46
CA CYS A 412 -5.85 7.73 -16.84
C CYS A 412 -5.46 6.25 -17.03
N PRO A 413 -5.06 5.50 -15.97
CA PRO A 413 -4.64 4.11 -16.10
C PRO A 413 -5.80 3.16 -16.40
N GLU A 414 -7.02 3.52 -15.99
CA GLU A 414 -8.23 2.69 -16.09
C GLU A 414 -9.09 3.00 -17.32
N ALA A 415 -8.57 3.84 -18.23
CA ALA A 415 -9.31 4.29 -19.43
C ALA A 415 -10.72 4.82 -19.10
N ALA A 416 -10.87 5.48 -17.94
CA ALA A 416 -12.13 6.14 -17.57
C ALA A 416 -12.36 7.40 -18.40
N LEU A 417 -11.31 8.09 -18.84
CA LEU A 417 -11.36 9.25 -19.72
C LEU A 417 -11.02 8.84 -21.14
N LEU A 418 -11.85 9.26 -22.09
CA LEU A 418 -11.78 8.86 -23.48
C LEU A 418 -11.80 10.06 -24.42
N ASP A 419 -11.13 9.91 -25.55
CA ASP A 419 -11.24 10.80 -26.70
C ASP A 419 -12.42 10.42 -27.61
N SER A 420 -12.75 11.29 -28.53
CA SER A 420 -13.62 10.98 -29.67
C SER A 420 -12.81 11.20 -30.96
N PRO A 421 -12.84 10.24 -31.89
CA PRO A 421 -12.20 10.37 -33.19
C PRO A 421 -12.93 11.35 -34.13
N GLU A 422 -14.23 11.59 -33.86
CA GLU A 422 -15.09 12.36 -34.76
C GLU A 422 -15.12 13.86 -34.42
N ALA A 423 -14.95 14.20 -33.13
CA ALA A 423 -15.02 15.59 -32.66
C ALA A 423 -14.08 15.81 -31.46
N PRO A 424 -13.65 17.06 -31.20
CA PRO A 424 -12.93 17.40 -29.97
C PRO A 424 -13.83 17.26 -28.76
N GLN A 425 -13.90 16.07 -28.19
CA GLN A 425 -14.70 15.75 -27.01
C GLN A 425 -13.83 15.09 -25.94
N LEU A 426 -14.17 15.36 -24.69
CA LEU A 426 -13.69 14.63 -23.52
C LEU A 426 -14.87 13.80 -23.00
N ARG A 427 -14.76 12.48 -23.09
CA ARG A 427 -15.77 11.53 -22.63
C ARG A 427 -15.31 10.78 -21.40
N PHE A 428 -16.24 10.28 -20.61
CA PHE A 428 -15.96 9.66 -19.32
C PHE A 428 -16.87 8.47 -19.06
N ILE A 429 -16.30 7.35 -18.61
CA ILE A 429 -17.00 6.17 -18.11
C ILE A 429 -16.79 6.12 -16.61
N GLU A 430 -17.83 6.44 -15.84
CA GLU A 430 -17.76 6.57 -14.38
C GLU A 430 -17.37 5.26 -13.71
N ARG A 431 -17.87 4.11 -14.19
CA ARG A 431 -17.58 2.79 -13.63
C ARG A 431 -16.09 2.44 -13.64
N ASN A 432 -15.33 2.97 -14.57
CA ASN A 432 -13.89 2.74 -14.68
C ASN A 432 -13.07 3.66 -13.75
N CYS A 433 -13.67 4.73 -13.24
CA CYS A 433 -12.94 5.69 -12.41
C CYS A 433 -12.61 5.11 -11.03
N VAL A 434 -11.36 5.23 -10.63
CA VAL A 434 -10.84 4.80 -9.32
C VAL A 434 -10.49 5.97 -8.40
N GLN A 435 -10.90 7.19 -8.76
CA GLN A 435 -10.71 8.42 -7.96
C GLN A 435 -9.23 8.69 -7.57
N CYS A 436 -8.26 8.26 -8.39
CA CYS A 436 -6.83 8.35 -8.08
C CYS A 436 -6.24 9.76 -8.19
N GLY A 437 -6.93 10.72 -8.80
CA GLY A 437 -6.49 12.11 -8.92
C GLY A 437 -5.47 12.40 -10.03
N LEU A 438 -4.93 11.41 -10.76
CA LEU A 438 -3.94 11.66 -11.82
C LEU A 438 -4.41 12.64 -12.89
N CYS A 439 -5.68 12.58 -13.30
CA CYS A 439 -6.25 13.53 -14.25
C CYS A 439 -6.31 14.96 -13.71
N VAL A 440 -6.48 15.13 -12.39
CA VAL A 440 -6.48 16.43 -11.71
C VAL A 440 -5.07 17.01 -11.71
N THR A 441 -4.08 16.23 -11.22
CA THR A 441 -2.67 16.69 -11.12
C THR A 441 -2.01 16.89 -12.48
N THR A 442 -2.52 16.25 -13.53
CA THR A 442 -2.00 16.39 -14.90
C THR A 442 -2.66 17.54 -15.67
N CYS A 443 -3.82 18.02 -15.22
CA CYS A 443 -4.55 19.08 -15.94
C CYS A 443 -3.80 20.42 -15.85
N PRO A 444 -3.31 20.99 -16.97
CA PRO A 444 -2.59 22.26 -16.93
C PRO A 444 -3.49 23.49 -16.67
N GLU A 445 -4.81 23.30 -16.74
CA GLU A 445 -5.82 24.35 -16.60
C GLU A 445 -6.64 24.21 -15.31
N ASP A 446 -6.27 23.28 -14.42
CA ASP A 446 -6.99 22.98 -13.17
C ASP A 446 -8.52 22.82 -13.34
N ALA A 447 -8.91 22.26 -14.51
CA ALA A 447 -10.30 22.20 -14.92
C ALA A 447 -11.07 20.99 -14.34
N ILE A 448 -10.41 20.05 -13.67
CA ILE A 448 -11.00 18.76 -13.26
C ILE A 448 -11.11 18.67 -11.75
N ARG A 449 -12.26 18.19 -11.25
CA ARG A 449 -12.47 17.88 -9.84
C ARG A 449 -13.05 16.49 -9.69
N LEU A 450 -12.68 15.79 -8.62
CA LEU A 450 -13.20 14.49 -8.22
C LEU A 450 -14.50 14.67 -7.44
N VAL A 451 -15.47 13.78 -7.66
CA VAL A 451 -16.75 13.73 -6.93
C VAL A 451 -16.96 12.29 -6.47
N PRO A 452 -16.63 11.95 -5.22
CA PRO A 452 -16.82 10.61 -4.68
C PRO A 452 -18.31 10.25 -4.62
N ARG A 453 -18.72 9.25 -5.38
CA ARG A 453 -20.08 8.70 -5.39
C ARG A 453 -20.11 7.32 -6.01
N LEU A 454 -21.19 6.58 -5.84
CA LEU A 454 -21.46 5.35 -6.58
C LEU A 454 -22.73 5.50 -7.41
N LEU A 455 -22.56 5.49 -8.73
CA LEU A 455 -23.66 5.47 -9.69
C LEU A 455 -24.02 4.02 -10.05
N LEU A 456 -25.26 3.61 -9.79
CA LEU A 456 -25.74 2.24 -9.90
C LEU A 456 -26.54 1.98 -11.19
N THR A 457 -26.78 3.00 -11.98
CA THR A 457 -27.51 2.89 -13.26
C THR A 457 -26.62 2.37 -14.39
N ALA A 458 -27.22 1.89 -15.46
CA ALA A 458 -26.52 1.48 -16.68
C ALA A 458 -25.63 2.61 -17.24
N GLN A 459 -26.00 3.85 -17.01
CA GLN A 459 -25.27 5.06 -17.41
C GLN A 459 -23.82 5.09 -16.87
N ALA A 460 -23.56 4.47 -15.71
CA ALA A 460 -22.22 4.38 -15.16
C ALA A 460 -21.24 3.63 -16.09
N LYS A 461 -21.74 2.72 -16.93
CA LYS A 461 -20.98 1.89 -17.87
C LYS A 461 -20.88 2.50 -19.26
N GLU A 462 -21.62 3.58 -19.52
CA GLU A 462 -21.67 4.26 -20.82
C GLU A 462 -20.79 5.51 -20.84
N PRO A 463 -20.16 5.85 -21.97
CA PRO A 463 -19.37 7.07 -22.08
C PRO A 463 -20.28 8.31 -22.15
N VAL A 464 -20.13 9.21 -21.18
CA VAL A 464 -20.81 10.53 -21.17
C VAL A 464 -19.85 11.62 -21.60
N THR A 465 -20.32 12.62 -22.37
CA THR A 465 -19.51 13.76 -22.79
C THR A 465 -19.42 14.78 -21.66
N LEU A 466 -18.21 15.00 -21.13
CA LEU A 466 -17.92 16.00 -20.11
C LEU A 466 -17.70 17.39 -20.69
N ASN A 467 -17.01 17.47 -21.83
CA ASN A 467 -16.75 18.70 -22.56
C ASN A 467 -16.61 18.42 -24.05
N GLU A 468 -17.05 19.39 -24.87
CA GLU A 468 -16.91 19.37 -26.33
C GLU A 468 -16.70 20.77 -26.88
N ALA A 469 -16.09 20.89 -28.04
CA ALA A 469 -15.89 22.15 -28.74
C ALA A 469 -15.83 21.92 -30.25
N GLU A 470 -16.03 23.02 -30.99
CA GLU A 470 -15.82 23.00 -32.42
C GLU A 470 -14.33 22.80 -32.75
N PRO A 471 -14.01 22.02 -33.80
CA PRO A 471 -12.65 21.78 -34.21
C PRO A 471 -12.01 23.06 -34.79
N PHE A 472 -10.72 23.24 -34.47
CA PHE A 472 -9.90 24.25 -35.15
C PHE A 472 -9.31 23.65 -36.43
N ASN A 473 -9.48 24.36 -37.55
CA ASN A 473 -8.98 23.93 -38.84
C ASN A 473 -7.54 24.40 -39.08
N CYS A 474 -6.70 23.51 -39.57
CA CYS A 474 -5.32 23.82 -39.93
C CYS A 474 -5.25 24.96 -40.94
N VAL A 475 -4.48 26.01 -40.62
CA VAL A 475 -4.34 27.19 -41.49
C VAL A 475 -3.68 26.91 -42.83
N ARG A 476 -3.09 25.73 -43.01
CA ARG A 476 -2.44 25.30 -44.29
C ARG A 476 -3.29 24.38 -45.12
N CYS A 477 -3.87 23.31 -44.56
CA CYS A 477 -4.60 22.29 -45.30
C CYS A 477 -6.09 22.22 -44.99
N GLY A 478 -6.61 23.02 -44.05
CA GLY A 478 -8.02 23.03 -43.66
C GLY A 478 -8.47 21.82 -42.83
N LYS A 479 -7.63 20.82 -42.58
CA LYS A 479 -7.96 19.62 -41.81
C LYS A 479 -8.19 19.99 -40.33
N PRO A 480 -9.26 19.53 -39.67
CA PRO A 480 -9.47 19.75 -38.25
C PRO A 480 -8.41 19.01 -37.41
N PHE A 481 -7.86 19.64 -36.35
CA PHE A 481 -6.81 19.01 -35.54
C PHE A 481 -6.80 19.38 -34.06
N GLY A 482 -7.53 20.35 -33.62
CA GLY A 482 -7.59 20.82 -32.25
C GLY A 482 -8.84 21.67 -32.01
N THR A 483 -8.87 22.42 -30.91
CA THR A 483 -9.91 23.40 -30.64
C THR A 483 -9.36 24.82 -30.75
N LYS A 484 -10.21 25.78 -31.07
CA LYS A 484 -9.84 27.22 -31.11
C LYS A 484 -9.23 27.63 -29.77
N LYS A 485 -9.86 27.27 -28.67
CA LYS A 485 -9.42 27.61 -27.32
C LYS A 485 -8.04 27.03 -26.97
N MET A 486 -7.75 25.75 -27.39
CA MET A 486 -6.44 25.13 -27.21
C MET A 486 -5.37 25.90 -27.99
N VAL A 487 -5.64 26.21 -29.25
CA VAL A 487 -4.70 26.94 -30.12
C VAL A 487 -4.46 28.34 -29.61
N ASP A 488 -5.50 29.07 -29.19
CA ASP A 488 -5.42 30.41 -28.64
C ASP A 488 -4.61 30.41 -27.32
N ASN A 489 -4.84 29.45 -26.44
CA ASN A 489 -4.09 29.31 -25.19
C ASN A 489 -2.61 29.00 -25.44
N MET A 490 -2.30 28.07 -26.35
CA MET A 490 -0.92 27.76 -26.72
C MET A 490 -0.20 28.99 -27.34
N THR A 491 -0.86 29.67 -28.27
CA THR A 491 -0.29 30.89 -28.91
C THR A 491 -0.10 32.00 -27.89
N GLY A 492 -1.04 32.22 -26.96
CA GLY A 492 -0.93 33.19 -25.89
C GLY A 492 0.22 32.92 -24.91
N ARG A 493 0.37 31.66 -24.46
CA ARG A 493 1.43 31.26 -23.51
C ARG A 493 2.82 31.25 -24.16
N LEU A 494 2.93 30.82 -25.41
CA LEU A 494 4.21 30.68 -26.11
C LEU A 494 4.61 31.94 -26.90
N GLY A 495 3.68 32.83 -27.19
CA GLY A 495 3.92 34.04 -27.98
C GLY A 495 4.93 35.01 -27.38
N THR A 496 5.11 35.00 -26.07
CA THR A 496 6.10 35.80 -25.34
C THR A 496 7.47 35.14 -25.23
N HIS A 497 7.59 33.86 -25.59
CA HIS A 497 8.85 33.12 -25.48
C HIS A 497 9.76 33.41 -26.69
N SER A 498 11.05 33.66 -26.46
CA SER A 498 12.03 34.04 -27.48
C SER A 498 12.07 33.13 -28.72
N MET A 499 11.83 31.83 -28.54
CA MET A 499 11.78 30.82 -29.61
C MET A 499 10.61 31.06 -30.60
N PHE A 500 9.53 31.70 -30.17
CA PHE A 500 8.33 31.98 -30.96
C PHE A 500 8.23 33.45 -31.40
N ALA A 501 9.22 34.28 -31.06
CA ALA A 501 9.25 35.71 -31.42
C ALA A 501 9.38 35.97 -32.94
N THR A 502 9.85 34.98 -33.70
CA THR A 502 9.93 35.04 -35.16
C THR A 502 8.66 34.49 -35.79
N GLY A 503 7.99 35.29 -36.65
CA GLY A 503 6.61 35.09 -37.12
C GLY A 503 6.23 33.75 -37.76
N GLY A 504 7.18 32.89 -38.11
CA GLY A 504 6.91 31.55 -38.64
C GLY A 504 6.55 30.53 -37.56
N ALA A 505 7.23 30.58 -36.41
CA ALA A 505 7.05 29.57 -35.33
C ALA A 505 5.66 29.64 -34.70
N LEU A 506 5.11 30.85 -34.49
CA LEU A 506 3.77 31.03 -33.94
C LEU A 506 2.67 30.49 -34.88
N LYS A 507 2.84 30.73 -36.21
CA LYS A 507 1.89 30.21 -37.21
C LYS A 507 1.84 28.70 -37.27
N ARG A 508 2.95 28.00 -36.95
CA ARG A 508 3.01 26.54 -36.87
C ARG A 508 2.16 25.94 -35.75
N LEU A 509 1.92 26.71 -34.67
CA LEU A 509 1.00 26.27 -33.61
C LEU A 509 -0.45 26.16 -34.12
N GLN A 510 -0.77 26.83 -35.23
CA GLN A 510 -2.07 26.79 -35.90
C GLN A 510 -2.13 25.76 -37.04
N MET A 511 -1.12 24.90 -37.18
CA MET A 511 -1.06 23.85 -38.18
C MET A 511 -1.22 22.46 -37.56
N CYS A 512 -1.84 21.54 -38.30
CA CYS A 512 -1.87 20.12 -37.93
C CYS A 512 -0.45 19.52 -37.92
N GLY A 513 -0.26 18.36 -37.27
CA GLY A 513 1.05 17.72 -37.10
C GLY A 513 1.79 17.51 -38.44
N GLU A 514 1.10 17.02 -39.46
CA GLU A 514 1.66 16.80 -40.81
C GLU A 514 2.12 18.12 -41.45
N CYS A 515 1.27 19.15 -41.46
CA CYS A 515 1.61 20.45 -42.03
C CYS A 515 2.73 21.15 -41.27
N ARG A 516 2.82 20.97 -39.96
CA ARG A 516 3.90 21.50 -39.11
C ARG A 516 5.25 20.89 -39.48
N VAL A 517 5.31 19.56 -39.63
CA VAL A 517 6.55 18.86 -40.07
C VAL A 517 6.97 19.29 -41.47
N ILE A 518 6.03 19.38 -42.42
CA ILE A 518 6.33 19.82 -43.77
C ILE A 518 6.82 21.28 -43.79
N ASP A 519 6.22 22.16 -42.98
CA ASP A 519 6.62 23.56 -42.90
C ASP A 519 8.02 23.70 -42.28
N MET A 520 8.31 22.96 -41.22
CA MET A 520 9.66 22.90 -40.62
C MET A 520 10.71 22.39 -41.62
N ALA A 521 10.42 21.31 -42.34
CA ALA A 521 11.34 20.73 -43.32
C ALA A 521 11.55 21.62 -44.56
N SER A 522 10.56 22.45 -44.92
CA SER A 522 10.65 23.33 -46.06
C SER A 522 11.16 24.74 -45.75
N SER A 523 11.32 25.07 -44.47
CA SER A 523 11.78 26.39 -44.00
C SER A 523 13.30 26.51 -44.13
N LYS A 524 13.75 27.47 -44.97
CA LYS A 524 15.19 27.73 -45.18
C LYS A 524 15.86 28.51 -44.04
N ASN A 525 15.09 29.04 -43.09
CA ASN A 525 15.57 29.95 -42.04
C ASN A 525 15.61 29.33 -40.64
N GLU A 526 15.44 28.03 -40.50
CA GLU A 526 15.57 27.36 -39.21
C GLU A 526 16.92 26.66 -39.07
N PRO A 527 17.58 26.84 -37.93
CA PRO A 527 18.80 26.07 -37.65
C PRO A 527 18.44 24.57 -37.56
N SER A 528 19.05 23.80 -38.43
CA SER A 528 19.02 22.34 -38.39
C SER A 528 19.80 21.85 -37.16
N ILE A 529 19.43 20.67 -36.62
CA ILE A 529 20.25 20.03 -35.58
C ILE A 529 21.70 19.83 -36.06
N LEU A 530 21.92 19.77 -37.34
CA LEU A 530 23.24 19.68 -37.98
C LEU A 530 24.03 21.01 -37.89
N ASP A 531 23.36 22.14 -37.72
CA ASP A 531 24.01 23.44 -37.57
C ASP A 531 24.61 23.62 -36.19
N TYR A 532 24.13 22.85 -35.19
CA TYR A 532 24.67 22.82 -33.80
C TYR A 532 25.78 21.78 -33.60
N THR A 533 25.92 20.79 -34.51
CA THR A 533 26.97 19.76 -34.42
C THR A 533 28.32 20.20 -34.99
N GLY A 534 28.42 21.38 -35.59
CA GLY A 534 29.60 21.92 -36.24
C GLY A 534 30.39 23.01 -35.47
N ARG A 535 30.05 23.29 -34.20
CA ARG A 535 30.86 24.22 -33.38
C ARG A 535 31.54 23.47 -32.23
N LYS A 536 32.88 23.37 -32.39
CA LYS A 536 33.81 23.01 -31.32
C LYS A 536 33.70 24.01 -30.16
#